data_a66dcd34fd54c089ab7e13d6cf381e73
#
_entry.id   a66dcd34fd54c089ab7e13d6cf381e73
#
_cell.length_a   1.000
_cell.length_b   1.000
_cell.length_c   1.000
_cell.angle_alpha   90.00
_cell.angle_beta   90.00
_cell.angle_gamma   90.00
#
_symmetry.space_group_name_H-M   'P 1'
#
loop_
_entity.id
_entity.type
_entity.pdbx_description
1 polymer ?
#
loop_
_entity_poly.entity_id
_entity_poly.type
_entity_poly.pdbx_seq_one_letter_code
_entity_poly.pdbx_strand_id
1 'polypeptide(L)'
;MEKEIVKNAAYLFLQYGYKSVTMDDLAEHMGISKKTIYTYFNDKISLIRSSVWYIFEEVKTKIIGVQESMDNPIEALYEIKKTSDEVLG
;
A
#
# COMPACT_ATOMS: atom_id res chain seq x y z
N MET A 1 8.98 9.05 10.35
CA MET A 1 8.99 9.73 9.03
C MET A 1 8.99 8.77 7.86
N GLU A 2 9.83 7.74 7.88
CA GLU A 2 9.87 6.74 6.78
C GLU A 2 8.52 6.09 6.52
N LYS A 3 7.85 5.65 7.57
CA LYS A 3 6.55 4.99 7.48
C LYS A 3 5.47 5.92 6.89
N GLU A 4 5.52 7.18 7.26
CA GLU A 4 4.59 8.18 6.75
C GLU A 4 4.84 8.48 5.27
N ILE A 5 6.10 8.49 4.85
CA ILE A 5 6.46 8.67 3.44
C ILE A 5 5.87 7.53 2.62
N VAL A 6 6.06 6.28 3.08
CA VAL A 6 5.54 5.09 2.39
C VAL A 6 4.01 5.13 2.31
N LYS A 7 3.35 5.47 3.40
CA LYS A 7 1.89 5.55 3.45
C LYS A 7 1.34 6.57 2.46
N ASN A 8 1.93 7.76 2.43
CA ASN A 8 1.50 8.82 1.52
C ASN A 8 1.84 8.47 0.07
N ALA A 9 3.00 7.86 -0.17
CA ALA A 9 3.39 7.43 -1.50
C ALA A 9 2.42 6.37 -2.01
N ALA A 10 2.07 5.39 -1.19
CA ALA A 10 1.12 4.35 -1.56
C ALA A 10 -0.22 4.95 -1.95
N TYR A 11 -0.70 5.91 -1.18
CA TYR A 11 -1.94 6.61 -1.48
C TYR A 11 -1.90 7.29 -2.85
N LEU A 12 -0.85 8.05 -3.12
CA LEU A 12 -0.71 8.76 -4.38
C LEU A 12 -0.56 7.82 -5.56
N PHE A 13 0.22 6.74 -5.39
CA PHE A 13 0.42 5.74 -6.45
C PHE A 13 -0.88 5.03 -6.81
N LEU A 14 -1.73 4.75 -5.82
CA LEU A 14 -3.04 4.14 -6.07
C LEU A 14 -4.01 5.11 -6.74
N GLN A 15 -3.95 6.39 -6.37
CA GLN A 15 -4.86 7.41 -6.92
C GLN A 15 -4.49 7.80 -8.36
N TYR A 16 -3.21 8.02 -8.62
CA TYR A 16 -2.76 8.61 -9.88
C TYR A 16 -1.86 7.71 -10.72
N GLY A 17 -1.47 6.55 -10.17
CA GLY A 17 -0.53 5.65 -10.83
C GLY A 17 0.92 6.02 -10.52
N TYR A 18 1.76 4.99 -10.34
CA TYR A 18 3.15 5.23 -9.94
C TYR A 18 3.96 6.01 -10.99
N LYS A 19 3.59 5.90 -12.27
CA LYS A 19 4.29 6.62 -13.34
C LYS A 19 4.00 8.11 -13.33
N SER A 20 2.81 8.49 -12.88
CA SER A 20 2.38 9.89 -12.88
C SER A 20 2.84 10.67 -11.66
N VAL A 21 3.25 9.99 -10.60
CA VAL A 21 3.66 10.63 -9.34
C VAL A 21 5.17 10.79 -9.32
N THR A 22 5.64 12.01 -9.09
CA THR A 22 7.07 12.31 -8.96
C THR A 22 7.44 12.46 -7.50
N MET A 23 8.75 12.46 -7.22
CA MET A 23 9.24 12.72 -5.86
C MET A 23 8.86 14.14 -5.41
N ASP A 24 8.83 15.09 -6.35
CA ASP A 24 8.39 16.46 -6.07
C ASP A 24 6.92 16.49 -5.67
N ASP A 25 6.07 15.72 -6.36
CA ASP A 25 4.65 15.62 -6.04
C ASP A 25 4.44 15.10 -4.62
N LEU A 26 5.18 14.07 -4.25
CA LEU A 26 5.10 13.48 -2.92
C LEU A 26 5.55 14.47 -1.85
N ALA A 27 6.67 15.14 -2.09
CA ALA A 27 7.20 16.13 -1.16
C ALA A 27 6.19 17.26 -0.93
N GLU A 28 5.59 17.75 -2.01
CA GLU A 28 4.57 18.81 -1.94
C GLU A 28 3.34 18.32 -1.17
N HIS A 29 2.88 17.12 -1.46
CA HIS A 29 1.72 16.53 -0.79
C HIS A 29 1.94 16.42 0.72
N MET A 30 3.14 16.05 1.14
CA MET A 30 3.48 15.87 2.55
C MET A 30 3.94 17.16 3.24
N GLY A 31 4.20 18.22 2.48
CA GLY A 31 4.73 19.47 3.03
C GLY A 31 6.16 19.33 3.55
N ILE A 32 6.97 18.48 2.91
CA ILE A 32 8.38 18.26 3.26
C ILE A 32 9.25 18.49 2.04
N SER A 33 10.57 18.55 2.24
CA SER A 33 11.50 18.71 1.13
C SER A 33 11.76 17.36 0.46
N LYS A 34 12.06 17.41 -0.84
CA LYS A 34 12.47 16.24 -1.60
C LYS A 34 13.73 15.60 -0.99
N LYS A 35 14.62 16.42 -0.46
CA LYS A 35 15.82 15.95 0.23
C LYS A 35 15.47 15.05 1.42
N THR A 36 14.43 15.38 2.16
CA THR A 36 13.97 14.59 3.29
C THR A 36 13.56 13.19 2.82
N ILE A 37 12.86 13.10 1.70
CA ILE A 37 12.45 11.82 1.13
C ILE A 37 13.68 10.99 0.75
N TYR A 38 14.66 11.62 0.08
CA TYR A 38 15.88 10.92 -0.33
C TYR A 38 16.78 10.51 0.85
N THR A 39 16.54 11.05 2.03
CA THR A 39 17.21 10.59 3.24
C THR A 39 16.82 9.16 3.58
N TYR A 40 15.60 8.79 3.29
CA TYR A 40 15.05 7.46 3.61
C TYR A 40 15.00 6.50 2.42
N PHE A 41 14.91 7.03 1.21
CA PHE A 41 14.78 6.23 -0.01
C PHE A 41 15.74 6.77 -1.07
N ASN A 42 16.67 5.92 -1.53
CA ASN A 42 17.69 6.32 -2.49
C ASN A 42 17.12 6.79 -3.83
N ASP A 43 16.01 6.18 -4.26
CA ASP A 43 15.38 6.49 -5.53
C ASP A 43 13.90 6.16 -5.49
N LYS A 44 13.19 6.48 -6.57
CA LYS A 44 11.75 6.24 -6.69
C LYS A 44 11.43 4.75 -6.70
N ILE A 45 12.30 3.92 -7.27
CA ILE A 45 12.09 2.47 -7.35
C ILE A 45 12.05 1.86 -5.94
N SER A 46 12.97 2.27 -5.07
CA SER A 46 12.99 1.83 -3.67
C SER A 46 11.70 2.22 -2.96
N LEU A 47 11.21 3.43 -3.22
CA LEU A 47 9.97 3.91 -2.63
C LEU A 47 8.76 3.11 -3.16
N ILE A 48 8.73 2.82 -4.46
CA ILE A 48 7.67 2.01 -5.06
C ILE A 48 7.62 0.63 -4.41
N ARG A 49 8.79 -0.02 -4.23
CA ARG A 49 8.86 -1.33 -3.58
C ARG A 49 8.28 -1.29 -2.17
N SER A 50 8.68 -0.31 -1.39
CA SER A 50 8.19 -0.15 -0.01
C SER A 50 6.70 0.12 0.01
N SER A 51 6.20 0.90 -0.95
CA SER A 51 4.78 1.21 -1.08
C SER A 51 3.96 -0.02 -1.44
N VAL A 52 4.45 -0.85 -2.37
CA VAL A 52 3.80 -2.10 -2.76
C VAL A 52 3.76 -3.05 -1.57
N TRP A 53 4.85 -3.15 -0.83
CA TRP A 53 4.91 -3.98 0.37
C TRP A 53 3.91 -3.50 1.42
N TYR A 54 3.82 -2.20 1.62
CA TYR A 54 2.86 -1.60 2.55
C TYR A 54 1.42 -1.96 2.17
N ILE A 55 1.07 -1.84 0.88
CA ILE A 55 -0.26 -2.17 0.37
C ILE A 55 -0.55 -3.67 0.61
N PHE A 56 0.43 -4.51 0.32
CA PHE A 56 0.31 -5.96 0.52
C PHE A 56 0.03 -6.29 1.99
N GLU A 57 0.75 -5.66 2.92
CA GLU A 57 0.57 -5.89 4.35
C GLU A 57 -0.81 -5.43 4.83
N GLU A 58 -1.32 -4.32 4.29
CA GLU A 58 -2.65 -3.85 4.62
C GLU A 58 -3.74 -4.84 4.18
N VAL A 59 -3.61 -5.35 2.95
CA VAL A 59 -4.54 -6.35 2.42
C VAL A 59 -4.46 -7.64 3.23
N LYS A 60 -3.24 -8.08 3.54
CA LYS A 60 -3.00 -9.27 4.35
C LYS A 60 -3.66 -9.17 5.72
N THR A 61 -3.54 -8.02 6.36
CA THR A 61 -4.15 -7.78 7.67
C THR A 61 -5.67 -7.92 7.61
N LYS A 62 -6.30 -7.40 6.57
CA LYS A 62 -7.75 -7.51 6.36
C LYS A 62 -8.17 -8.97 6.14
N ILE A 63 -7.39 -9.73 5.37
CA ILE A 63 -7.66 -11.15 5.13
C ILE A 63 -7.54 -11.94 6.41
N ILE A 64 -6.51 -11.69 7.21
CA ILE A 64 -6.32 -12.33 8.52
C ILE A 64 -7.49 -12.01 9.44
N GLY A 65 -7.96 -10.77 9.44
CA GLY A 65 -9.13 -10.36 10.22
C GLY A 65 -10.37 -11.16 9.87
N VAL A 66 -10.59 -11.43 8.56
CA VAL A 66 -11.69 -12.25 8.10
C VAL A 66 -11.54 -13.68 8.61
N GLN A 67 -10.33 -14.26 8.54
CA GLN A 67 -10.05 -15.60 9.05
C GLN A 67 -10.31 -15.71 10.55
N GLU A 68 -9.89 -14.73 11.30
CA GLU A 68 -10.07 -14.71 12.76
C GLU A 68 -11.55 -14.66 13.15
N SER A 69 -12.39 -14.07 12.32
CA SER A 69 -13.82 -13.97 12.59
C SER A 69 -14.59 -15.23 12.25
N MET A 70 -13.93 -16.25 11.68
CA MET A 70 -14.55 -17.51 11.27
C MET A 70 -13.99 -18.69 12.04
N ASP A 71 -14.90 -19.58 12.49
CA ASP A 71 -14.53 -20.80 13.21
C ASP A 71 -13.97 -21.89 12.30
N ASN A 72 -14.34 -21.85 11.02
CA ASN A 72 -13.97 -22.87 10.04
C ASN A 72 -13.01 -22.30 8.99
N PRO A 73 -11.76 -22.83 8.93
CA PRO A 73 -10.78 -22.35 7.94
C PRO A 73 -11.23 -22.50 6.49
N ILE A 74 -12.02 -23.52 6.20
CA ILE A 74 -12.54 -23.76 4.85
C ILE A 74 -13.52 -22.66 4.45
N GLU A 75 -14.39 -22.27 5.38
CA GLU A 75 -15.32 -21.17 5.16
C GLU A 75 -14.59 -19.85 5.00
N ALA A 76 -13.52 -19.63 5.77
CA ALA A 76 -12.69 -18.43 5.65
C ALA A 76 -12.07 -18.33 4.27
N LEU A 77 -11.53 -19.44 3.75
CA LEU A 77 -10.98 -19.48 2.39
C LEU A 77 -12.03 -19.23 1.33
N TYR A 78 -13.21 -19.78 1.51
CA TYR A 78 -14.34 -19.58 0.59
C TYR A 78 -14.75 -18.11 0.55
N GLU A 79 -14.85 -17.46 1.71
CA GLU A 79 -15.21 -16.05 1.78
C GLU A 79 -14.14 -15.14 1.15
N ILE A 80 -12.87 -15.45 1.32
CA ILE A 80 -11.78 -14.71 0.70
C ILE A 80 -11.88 -14.82 -0.82
N LYS A 81 -12.10 -16.02 -1.33
CA LYS A 81 -12.26 -16.26 -2.77
C LYS A 81 -13.48 -15.53 -3.32
N LYS A 82 -14.59 -15.58 -2.62
CA LYS A 82 -15.81 -14.89 -3.02
C LYS A 82 -15.60 -13.38 -3.09
N THR A 83 -14.94 -12.81 -2.10
CA THR A 83 -14.63 -11.38 -2.07
C THR A 83 -13.74 -10.99 -3.25
N SER A 84 -12.73 -11.81 -3.55
CA SER A 84 -11.84 -11.59 -4.68
C SER A 84 -12.60 -11.64 -6.00
N ASP A 85 -13.49 -12.60 -6.15
CA ASP A 85 -14.32 -12.73 -7.36
C ASP A 85 -15.24 -11.52 -7.54
N GLU A 86 -15.80 -11.00 -6.46
CA GLU A 86 -16.65 -9.81 -6.50
C GLU A 86 -15.85 -8.57 -6.91
N VAL A 87 -14.61 -8.45 -6.46
CA VAL A 87 -13.74 -7.33 -6.80
C VAL A 87 -13.28 -7.44 -8.26
N LEU A 88 -12.94 -8.64 -8.72
CA LEU A 88 -12.47 -8.88 -10.07
C LEU A 88 -13.60 -9.01 -11.10
N GLY A 89 -14.74 -9.41 -10.64
CA GLY A 89 -15.93 -9.59 -11.49
C GLY A 89 -16.60 -8.31 -11.83
#